data_ee9513a18487ee07ccb0df5cda0fef8d
#
_entry.id   ee9513a18487ee07ccb0df5cda0fef8d
#
_cell.length_a   1.000
_cell.length_b   1.000
_cell.length_c   1.000
_cell.angle_alpha   90.00
_cell.angle_beta   90.00
_cell.angle_gamma   90.00
#
_symmetry.space_group_name_H-M   'P 1'
#
loop_
_entity.id
_entity.type
_entity.pdbx_description
1 polymer ?
#
loop_
_entity_poly.entity_id
_entity_poly.type
_entity_poly.pdbx_seq_one_letter_code
_entity_poly.pdbx_strand_id
1 'polypeptide(L)'
;VVDPGEAYMPGVAVHADGQVEDWFKYERLKVYQDKYGRAVQANFAVIDTLKNEDKPFDHHSSKNISIPLNPGLLLTILDEKPITSGTKTIRVKIQAEEGFNPQTDIDVNSLRFGASEEVNYGRGCQVLTTENEGKDLIVTFNGKGNGITKDEFAPKLIGKYKDGRMLYGYARLPYIDYIEPILSACAPVFTKSGKGLECKVEVRNFGQVGSKKALVEVAYKKEGKTI
;
A
#
# COMPACT_ATOMS: atom_id res chain seq x y z
N VAL A 1 -21.04 -6.33 -8.39
CA VAL A 1 -19.95 -6.98 -7.67
C VAL A 1 -18.97 -7.44 -8.73
N VAL A 2 -17.82 -6.82 -8.79
CA VAL A 2 -16.72 -7.31 -9.61
C VAL A 2 -16.08 -8.42 -8.82
N ASP A 3 -16.07 -9.63 -9.36
CA ASP A 3 -15.22 -10.70 -8.82
C ASP A 3 -13.79 -10.41 -9.29
N PRO A 4 -12.90 -9.96 -8.41
CA PRO A 4 -11.54 -9.62 -8.79
C PRO A 4 -10.67 -10.85 -9.07
N GLY A 5 -11.26 -12.06 -9.02
CA GLY A 5 -10.54 -13.30 -9.01
C GLY A 5 -9.83 -13.56 -7.66
N GLU A 6 -9.02 -14.58 -7.61
CA GLU A 6 -8.22 -14.89 -6.43
C GLU A 6 -7.01 -13.94 -6.35
N ALA A 7 -6.89 -13.25 -5.23
CA ALA A 7 -5.79 -12.30 -5.00
C ALA A 7 -4.43 -13.02 -4.81
N TYR A 8 -4.48 -14.31 -4.53
CA TYR A 8 -3.33 -15.21 -4.36
C TYR A 8 -3.76 -16.64 -4.74
N MET A 9 -2.80 -17.44 -5.12
CA MET A 9 -3.06 -18.86 -5.40
C MET A 9 -3.05 -19.61 -4.06
N PRO A 10 -4.17 -20.15 -3.59
CA PRO A 10 -4.19 -20.97 -2.40
C PRO A 10 -3.40 -22.25 -2.67
N GLY A 11 -2.80 -22.79 -1.64
CA GLY A 11 -2.14 -24.06 -1.69
C GLY A 11 -0.66 -24.04 -2.08
N VAL A 12 -0.11 -22.92 -2.58
CA VAL A 12 1.31 -22.87 -2.98
C VAL A 12 2.02 -21.69 -2.34
N ALA A 13 3.01 -21.96 -1.49
CA ALA A 13 3.94 -20.96 -0.97
C ALA A 13 5.38 -21.37 -1.28
N VAL A 14 6.15 -20.46 -1.89
CA VAL A 14 7.58 -20.62 -2.12
C VAL A 14 8.33 -19.81 -1.09
N HIS A 15 9.09 -20.50 -0.23
CA HIS A 15 9.90 -19.87 0.82
C HIS A 15 11.20 -19.32 0.25
N ALA A 16 11.87 -18.44 1.01
CA ALA A 16 13.11 -17.80 0.60
C ALA A 16 14.27 -18.79 0.35
N ASP A 17 14.24 -19.96 0.97
CA ASP A 17 15.18 -21.06 0.79
C ASP A 17 14.82 -21.99 -0.40
N GLY A 18 13.74 -21.68 -1.12
CA GLY A 18 13.25 -22.45 -2.26
C GLY A 18 12.34 -23.63 -1.90
N GLN A 19 12.08 -23.87 -0.62
CA GLN A 19 11.08 -24.87 -0.24
C GLN A 19 9.69 -24.43 -0.70
N VAL A 20 8.89 -25.40 -1.12
CA VAL A 20 7.50 -25.19 -1.56
C VAL A 20 6.58 -25.89 -0.57
N GLU A 21 5.63 -25.17 -0.02
CA GLU A 21 4.60 -25.71 0.85
C GLU A 21 3.22 -25.49 0.25
N ASP A 22 2.38 -26.51 0.36
CA ASP A 22 1.00 -26.51 -0.12
C ASP A 22 0.06 -26.34 1.07
N TRP A 23 -0.27 -25.05 1.36
CA TRP A 23 -1.19 -24.75 2.44
C TRP A 23 -2.63 -24.92 1.98
N PHE A 24 -3.38 -25.73 2.70
CA PHE A 24 -4.80 -25.96 2.41
C PHE A 24 -5.63 -24.69 2.50
N LYS A 25 -5.30 -23.78 3.44
CA LYS A 25 -6.07 -22.55 3.66
C LYS A 25 -5.21 -21.39 4.13
N TYR A 26 -5.53 -20.21 3.61
CA TYR A 26 -5.01 -18.91 4.05
C TYR A 26 -6.13 -18.14 4.71
N GLU A 27 -5.90 -17.65 5.92
CA GLU A 27 -6.88 -16.89 6.70
C GLU A 27 -6.26 -15.66 7.35
N ARG A 28 -7.12 -14.76 7.80
CA ARG A 28 -6.78 -13.64 8.68
C ARG A 28 -5.65 -12.78 8.15
N LEU A 29 -5.71 -12.42 6.87
CA LEU A 29 -4.74 -11.50 6.28
C LEU A 29 -4.58 -10.25 7.14
N LYS A 30 -3.34 -9.95 7.50
CA LYS A 30 -2.94 -8.67 8.07
C LYS A 30 -1.81 -8.08 7.23
N VAL A 31 -2.04 -6.86 6.74
CA VAL A 31 -1.06 -6.11 5.96
C VAL A 31 -0.32 -5.14 6.85
N TYR A 32 1.00 -5.14 6.76
CA TYR A 32 1.84 -4.09 7.32
C TYR A 32 2.15 -3.06 6.25
N GLN A 33 2.16 -1.82 6.66
CA GLN A 33 2.38 -0.67 5.79
C GLN A 33 3.64 0.08 6.18
N ASP A 34 4.28 0.69 5.19
CA ASP A 34 5.38 1.64 5.43
C ASP A 34 4.84 3.01 5.91
N LYS A 35 5.75 3.95 6.14
CA LYS A 35 5.41 5.32 6.54
C LYS A 35 4.56 6.10 5.54
N TYR A 36 4.46 5.62 4.31
CA TYR A 36 3.65 6.21 3.23
C TYR A 36 2.31 5.51 3.04
N GLY A 37 2.03 4.46 3.83
CA GLY A 37 0.80 3.67 3.75
C GLY A 37 0.80 2.60 2.65
N ARG A 38 1.96 2.31 2.04
CA ARG A 38 2.06 1.22 1.06
C ARG A 38 2.22 -0.12 1.76
N ALA A 39 1.56 -1.16 1.26
CA ALA A 39 1.69 -2.51 1.76
C ALA A 39 3.13 -3.03 1.51
N VAL A 40 3.82 -3.45 2.57
CA VAL A 40 5.21 -3.97 2.51
C VAL A 40 5.31 -5.43 2.94
N GLN A 41 4.29 -5.94 3.64
CA GLN A 41 4.25 -7.32 4.11
C GLN A 41 2.81 -7.77 4.32
N ALA A 42 2.50 -8.97 3.89
CA ALA A 42 1.24 -9.66 4.17
C ALA A 42 1.50 -10.83 5.13
N ASN A 43 0.72 -10.92 6.21
CA ASN A 43 0.77 -12.04 7.13
C ASN A 43 -0.55 -12.81 7.06
N PHE A 44 -0.43 -14.13 7.07
CA PHE A 44 -1.56 -15.04 7.05
C PHE A 44 -1.44 -16.06 8.18
N ALA A 45 -2.59 -16.44 8.73
CA ALA A 45 -2.72 -17.72 9.40
C ALA A 45 -2.96 -18.79 8.33
N VAL A 46 -2.18 -19.85 8.34
CA VAL A 46 -2.28 -20.96 7.37
C VAL A 46 -2.47 -22.28 8.10
N ILE A 47 -3.11 -23.22 7.42
CA ILE A 47 -3.28 -24.59 7.90
C ILE A 47 -3.09 -25.56 6.73
N ASP A 48 -2.51 -26.72 7.00
CA ASP A 48 -2.16 -27.73 6.00
C ASP A 48 -3.28 -28.77 5.77
N THR A 49 -4.30 -28.78 6.62
CA THR A 49 -5.45 -29.70 6.50
C THR A 49 -6.75 -29.04 6.98
N LEU A 50 -7.86 -29.77 6.88
CA LEU A 50 -9.13 -29.33 7.44
C LEU A 50 -9.05 -29.24 8.96
N LYS A 51 -9.52 -28.16 9.55
CA LYS A 51 -9.45 -27.87 10.99
C LYS A 51 -10.09 -28.94 11.88
N ASN A 52 -11.11 -29.62 11.39
CA ASN A 52 -11.78 -30.74 12.10
C ASN A 52 -10.99 -32.06 12.04
N GLU A 53 -9.95 -32.13 11.20
CA GLU A 53 -9.04 -33.26 11.08
C GLU A 53 -7.77 -33.03 11.90
N ASP A 54 -7.54 -31.81 12.38
CA ASP A 54 -6.40 -31.46 13.23
C ASP A 54 -6.61 -32.04 14.64
N LYS A 55 -5.90 -33.11 14.94
CA LYS A 55 -5.98 -33.81 16.22
C LYS A 55 -4.81 -33.44 17.13
N PRO A 56 -4.99 -33.49 18.46
CA PRO A 56 -3.85 -33.32 19.37
C PRO A 56 -2.74 -34.31 19.04
N PHE A 57 -1.52 -33.80 18.96
CA PHE A 57 -0.31 -34.58 18.61
C PHE A 57 -0.23 -35.04 17.13
N ASP A 58 -1.08 -34.51 16.25
CA ASP A 58 -0.96 -34.72 14.82
C ASP A 58 0.21 -33.90 14.23
N HIS A 59 0.72 -34.33 13.07
CA HIS A 59 1.75 -33.59 12.33
C HIS A 59 1.19 -32.36 11.63
N HIS A 60 -0.12 -32.25 11.52
CA HIS A 60 -0.82 -31.10 10.97
C HIS A 60 -0.76 -29.90 11.92
N SER A 61 -0.53 -28.73 11.38
CA SER A 61 -0.38 -27.53 12.21
C SER A 61 -0.91 -26.27 11.55
N SER A 62 -1.44 -25.38 12.38
CA SER A 62 -1.65 -23.97 12.00
C SER A 62 -0.37 -23.20 12.22
N LYS A 63 0.03 -22.39 11.24
CA LYS A 63 1.21 -21.53 11.30
C LYS A 63 0.86 -20.12 10.90
N ASN A 64 1.75 -19.18 11.23
CA ASN A 64 1.71 -17.85 10.65
C ASN A 64 2.85 -17.73 9.64
N ILE A 65 2.52 -17.29 8.45
CA ILE A 65 3.51 -16.98 7.42
C ILE A 65 3.51 -15.49 7.11
N SER A 66 4.68 -14.99 6.73
CA SER A 66 4.91 -13.60 6.35
C SER A 66 5.42 -13.55 4.92
N ILE A 67 4.73 -12.81 4.08
CA ILE A 67 5.08 -12.64 2.67
C ILE A 67 5.52 -11.19 2.47
N PRO A 68 6.79 -10.94 2.11
CA PRO A 68 7.23 -9.60 1.76
C PRO A 68 6.56 -9.16 0.45
N LEU A 69 6.10 -7.90 0.42
CA LEU A 69 5.44 -7.31 -0.74
C LEU A 69 6.34 -6.23 -1.35
N ASN A 70 6.30 -6.11 -2.66
CA ASN A 70 6.86 -4.95 -3.35
C ASN A 70 5.94 -3.74 -3.10
N PRO A 71 6.41 -2.65 -2.48
CA PRO A 71 5.54 -1.53 -2.09
C PRO A 71 5.01 -0.69 -3.25
N GLY A 72 5.50 -0.89 -4.46
CA GLY A 72 5.17 -0.01 -5.60
C GLY A 72 5.80 1.38 -5.48
N LEU A 73 5.62 2.21 -6.51
CA LEU A 73 6.15 3.57 -6.58
C LEU A 73 5.29 4.56 -5.79
N LEU A 74 5.91 5.61 -5.27
CA LEU A 74 5.21 6.77 -4.72
C LEU A 74 4.77 7.68 -5.85
N LEU A 75 3.46 7.82 -6.01
CA LEU A 75 2.83 8.59 -7.08
C LEU A 75 1.97 9.71 -6.52
N THR A 76 1.97 10.86 -7.22
CA THR A 76 1.06 11.98 -6.94
C THR A 76 0.45 12.48 -8.24
N ILE A 77 -0.87 12.53 -8.33
CA ILE A 77 -1.57 13.23 -9.42
C ILE A 77 -1.49 14.72 -9.14
N LEU A 78 -1.03 15.49 -10.13
CA LEU A 78 -0.85 16.94 -10.02
C LEU A 78 -2.09 17.72 -10.49
N ASP A 79 -3.04 17.08 -11.14
CA ASP A 79 -4.26 17.70 -11.63
C ASP A 79 -5.33 17.70 -10.52
N GLU A 80 -5.81 18.91 -10.17
CA GLU A 80 -6.82 19.09 -9.10
C GLU A 80 -8.26 18.82 -9.62
N LYS A 81 -8.46 18.88 -10.92
CA LYS A 81 -9.79 18.68 -11.52
C LYS A 81 -10.10 17.21 -11.70
N PRO A 82 -11.38 16.81 -11.58
CA PRO A 82 -11.81 15.45 -11.85
C PRO A 82 -11.34 14.94 -13.21
N ILE A 83 -10.72 13.78 -13.21
CA ILE A 83 -10.34 13.07 -14.43
C ILE A 83 -11.57 12.37 -14.98
N THR A 84 -11.81 12.53 -16.26
CA THR A 84 -12.94 11.96 -17.00
C THR A 84 -12.45 11.38 -18.32
N SER A 85 -13.33 10.69 -19.05
CA SER A 85 -13.03 10.21 -20.40
C SER A 85 -12.67 11.33 -21.40
N GLY A 86 -13.07 12.58 -21.11
CA GLY A 86 -12.75 13.77 -21.90
C GLY A 86 -11.46 14.48 -21.48
N THR A 87 -10.77 14.02 -20.43
CA THR A 87 -9.52 14.63 -19.97
C THR A 87 -8.44 14.48 -21.05
N LYS A 88 -7.82 15.60 -21.44
CA LYS A 88 -6.81 15.61 -22.50
C LYS A 88 -5.46 15.12 -22.06
N THR A 89 -5.05 15.54 -20.86
CA THR A 89 -3.73 15.19 -20.27
C THR A 89 -3.89 14.90 -18.80
N ILE A 90 -3.05 14.01 -18.28
CA ILE A 90 -2.96 13.68 -16.85
C ILE A 90 -1.49 13.78 -16.46
N ARG A 91 -1.21 14.58 -15.43
CA ARG A 91 0.15 14.77 -14.92
C ARG A 91 0.35 13.97 -13.63
N VAL A 92 1.34 13.09 -13.63
CA VAL A 92 1.67 12.24 -12.49
C VAL A 92 3.13 12.45 -12.12
N LYS A 93 3.39 12.78 -10.86
CA LYS A 93 4.72 12.83 -10.30
C LYS A 93 5.09 11.45 -9.75
N ILE A 94 6.26 10.97 -10.16
CA ILE A 94 6.91 9.76 -9.62
C ILE A 94 8.03 10.23 -8.71
N GLN A 95 7.93 9.92 -7.43
CA GLN A 95 8.87 10.37 -6.42
C GLN A 95 10.12 9.49 -6.41
N ALA A 96 11.28 10.12 -6.29
CA ALA A 96 12.54 9.44 -6.04
C ALA A 96 12.60 8.89 -4.60
N GLU A 97 13.20 7.71 -4.46
CA GLU A 97 13.39 7.06 -3.16
C GLU A 97 14.85 6.58 -3.02
N GLU A 98 15.23 6.16 -1.85
CA GLU A 98 16.55 5.57 -1.64
C GLU A 98 16.74 4.33 -2.54
N GLY A 99 17.78 4.33 -3.35
CA GLY A 99 18.05 3.26 -4.31
C GLY A 99 17.19 3.28 -5.59
N PHE A 100 16.34 4.32 -5.79
CA PHE A 100 15.51 4.49 -6.97
C PHE A 100 15.52 5.93 -7.48
N ASN A 101 15.93 6.09 -8.74
CA ASN A 101 15.90 7.37 -9.44
C ASN A 101 14.96 7.27 -10.66
N PRO A 102 13.75 7.87 -10.61
CA PRO A 102 12.77 7.75 -11.69
C PRO A 102 13.26 8.35 -13.02
N GLN A 103 14.21 9.29 -12.99
CA GLN A 103 14.75 9.92 -14.20
C GLN A 103 15.68 9.00 -14.98
N THR A 104 16.33 8.04 -14.31
CA THR A 104 17.32 7.16 -14.93
C THR A 104 16.87 5.71 -15.02
N ASP A 105 16.06 5.25 -14.09
CA ASP A 105 15.80 3.81 -13.91
C ASP A 105 14.57 3.31 -14.67
N ILE A 106 13.67 4.24 -15.08
CA ILE A 106 12.41 3.90 -15.75
C ILE A 106 12.60 3.85 -17.28
N ASP A 107 12.06 2.80 -17.91
CA ASP A 107 11.75 2.82 -19.35
C ASP A 107 10.42 3.59 -19.54
N VAL A 108 10.54 4.89 -19.79
CA VAL A 108 9.41 5.83 -19.90
C VAL A 108 8.40 5.39 -20.97
N ASN A 109 8.86 4.81 -22.08
CA ASN A 109 7.97 4.39 -23.17
C ASN A 109 7.08 3.21 -22.79
N SER A 110 7.47 2.44 -21.78
CA SER A 110 6.70 1.32 -21.27
C SER A 110 5.55 1.74 -20.36
N LEU A 111 5.53 2.98 -19.87
CA LEU A 111 4.56 3.43 -18.89
C LEU A 111 3.14 3.49 -19.45
N ARG A 112 2.18 3.01 -18.64
CA ARG A 112 0.74 3.13 -18.86
C ARG A 112 0.09 3.60 -17.57
N PHE A 113 -0.89 4.50 -17.66
CA PHE A 113 -1.59 5.06 -16.51
C PHE A 113 -3.10 5.05 -16.73
N GLY A 114 -3.88 4.76 -15.70
CA GLY A 114 -5.34 4.76 -15.76
C GLY A 114 -5.98 3.84 -14.74
N ALA A 115 -7.24 3.51 -14.96
CA ALA A 115 -7.94 2.52 -14.16
C ALA A 115 -7.24 1.16 -14.25
N SER A 116 -7.29 0.39 -13.14
CA SER A 116 -6.59 -0.91 -13.06
C SER A 116 -7.02 -1.87 -14.16
N GLU A 117 -8.30 -1.87 -14.55
CA GLU A 117 -8.84 -2.69 -15.63
C GLU A 117 -8.26 -2.34 -17.01
N GLU A 118 -7.85 -1.10 -17.21
CA GLU A 118 -7.20 -0.70 -18.45
C GLU A 118 -5.72 -1.10 -18.46
N VAL A 119 -4.97 -0.70 -17.43
CA VAL A 119 -3.51 -0.88 -17.45
C VAL A 119 -3.08 -2.33 -17.26
N ASN A 120 -3.84 -3.15 -16.54
CA ASN A 120 -3.55 -4.57 -16.34
C ASN A 120 -3.63 -5.37 -17.66
N TYR A 121 -4.42 -4.90 -18.63
CA TYR A 121 -4.54 -5.51 -19.95
C TYR A 121 -3.69 -4.81 -21.03
N GLY A 122 -2.69 -4.02 -20.63
CA GLY A 122 -1.78 -3.33 -21.54
C GLY A 122 -2.36 -2.10 -22.21
N ARG A 123 -3.58 -1.69 -21.81
CA ARG A 123 -4.23 -0.45 -22.25
C ARG A 123 -3.85 0.71 -21.31
N GLY A 124 -4.62 1.79 -21.34
CA GLY A 124 -4.39 2.99 -20.53
C GLY A 124 -3.67 4.09 -21.29
N CYS A 125 -3.47 5.19 -20.61
CA CYS A 125 -2.83 6.38 -21.15
C CYS A 125 -1.37 6.16 -21.46
N GLN A 126 -0.91 6.67 -22.61
CA GLN A 126 0.48 6.66 -23.03
C GLN A 126 1.17 7.98 -22.64
N VAL A 127 2.48 7.93 -22.47
CA VAL A 127 3.32 9.09 -22.18
C VAL A 127 3.34 10.04 -23.38
N LEU A 128 3.17 11.32 -23.10
CA LEU A 128 3.38 12.43 -24.06
C LEU A 128 4.73 13.09 -23.82
N THR A 129 5.00 13.51 -22.58
CA THR A 129 6.23 14.22 -22.21
C THR A 129 6.64 13.88 -20.80
N THR A 130 7.91 14.12 -20.48
CA THR A 130 8.45 14.06 -19.13
C THR A 130 9.17 15.34 -18.78
N GLU A 131 9.19 15.67 -17.49
CA GLU A 131 9.87 16.83 -16.92
C GLU A 131 10.54 16.43 -15.60
N ASN A 132 11.75 16.89 -15.36
CA ASN A 132 12.45 16.65 -14.09
C ASN A 132 12.06 17.73 -13.06
N GLU A 133 11.66 17.30 -11.86
CA GLU A 133 11.42 18.16 -10.71
C GLU A 133 12.34 17.76 -9.56
N GLY A 134 13.48 18.43 -9.45
CA GLY A 134 14.52 18.01 -8.51
C GLY A 134 15.02 16.60 -8.82
N LYS A 135 14.76 15.64 -7.90
CA LYS A 135 15.04 14.22 -8.10
C LYS A 135 13.85 13.43 -8.66
N ASP A 136 12.66 14.03 -8.60
CA ASP A 136 11.42 13.38 -9.04
C ASP A 136 11.25 13.49 -10.55
N LEU A 137 10.36 12.69 -11.11
CA LEU A 137 9.98 12.71 -12.52
C LEU A 137 8.49 13.03 -12.64
N ILE A 138 8.15 14.09 -13.37
CA ILE A 138 6.78 14.37 -13.78
C ILE A 138 6.55 13.75 -15.15
N VAL A 139 5.52 12.92 -15.24
CA VAL A 139 5.09 12.29 -16.50
C VAL A 139 3.74 12.87 -16.89
N THR A 140 3.66 13.41 -18.09
CA THR A 140 2.40 13.84 -18.70
C THR A 140 1.89 12.76 -19.63
N PHE A 141 0.73 12.22 -19.32
CA PHE A 141 0.06 11.20 -20.12
C PHE A 141 -1.00 11.81 -21.04
N ASN A 142 -1.20 11.19 -22.20
CA ASN A 142 -2.39 11.44 -23.01
C ASN A 142 -3.60 10.86 -22.29
N GLY A 143 -4.55 11.69 -21.88
CA GLY A 143 -5.70 11.26 -21.09
C GLY A 143 -6.69 10.32 -21.80
N LYS A 144 -6.53 10.10 -23.11
CA LYS A 144 -7.38 9.18 -23.85
C LYS A 144 -7.18 7.75 -23.38
N GLY A 145 -8.26 7.06 -23.07
CA GLY A 145 -8.22 5.64 -22.64
C GLY A 145 -7.85 5.45 -21.19
N ASN A 146 -7.99 6.50 -20.33
CA ASN A 146 -7.68 6.40 -18.91
C ASN A 146 -8.60 5.43 -18.14
N GLY A 147 -9.84 5.18 -18.61
CA GLY A 147 -10.80 4.29 -17.97
C GLY A 147 -11.30 4.72 -16.59
N ILE A 148 -10.84 5.88 -16.08
CA ILE A 148 -11.18 6.36 -14.74
C ILE A 148 -12.64 6.79 -14.71
N THR A 149 -13.39 6.18 -13.79
CA THR A 149 -14.81 6.47 -13.54
C THR A 149 -14.98 7.08 -12.14
N LYS A 150 -16.21 7.42 -11.79
CA LYS A 150 -16.56 7.90 -10.44
C LYS A 150 -16.34 6.86 -9.33
N ASP A 151 -16.24 5.59 -9.69
CA ASP A 151 -16.04 4.49 -8.73
C ASP A 151 -14.54 4.18 -8.51
N GLU A 152 -13.67 4.81 -9.30
CA GLU A 152 -12.21 4.71 -9.14
C GLU A 152 -11.73 5.68 -8.04
N PHE A 153 -10.83 5.23 -7.18
CA PHE A 153 -10.21 6.08 -6.15
C PHE A 153 -8.69 6.10 -6.22
N ALA A 154 -8.08 5.10 -6.86
CA ALA A 154 -6.64 4.94 -6.95
C ALA A 154 -6.22 4.37 -8.31
N PRO A 155 -6.13 5.20 -9.36
CA PRO A 155 -5.62 4.75 -10.64
C PRO A 155 -4.19 4.23 -10.53
N LYS A 156 -3.86 3.33 -11.43
CA LYS A 156 -2.62 2.56 -11.46
C LYS A 156 -1.68 3.07 -12.54
N LEU A 157 -0.39 3.13 -12.19
CA LEU A 157 0.71 3.17 -13.13
C LEU A 157 1.31 1.78 -13.24
N ILE A 158 1.62 1.33 -14.45
CA ILE A 158 2.40 0.12 -14.72
C ILE A 158 3.44 0.41 -15.80
N GLY A 159 4.55 -0.30 -15.76
CA GLY A 159 5.61 -0.18 -16.75
C GLY A 159 6.79 -1.08 -16.43
N LYS A 160 7.97 -0.68 -16.88
CA LYS A 160 9.21 -1.43 -16.68
C LYS A 160 10.34 -0.50 -16.24
N TYR A 161 11.21 -1.04 -15.44
CA TYR A 161 12.57 -0.52 -15.29
C TYR A 161 13.36 -0.76 -16.58
N LYS A 162 14.46 -0.02 -16.79
CA LYS A 162 15.36 -0.24 -17.94
C LYS A 162 15.98 -1.62 -17.98
N ASP A 163 16.07 -2.31 -16.84
CA ASP A 163 16.54 -3.69 -16.73
C ASP A 163 15.46 -4.74 -17.05
N GLY A 164 14.25 -4.30 -17.43
CA GLY A 164 13.13 -5.15 -17.83
C GLY A 164 12.22 -5.62 -16.70
N ARG A 165 12.59 -5.41 -15.43
CA ARG A 165 11.71 -5.73 -14.30
C ARG A 165 10.43 -4.88 -14.34
N MET A 166 9.32 -5.45 -13.90
CA MET A 166 8.06 -4.74 -13.81
C MET A 166 8.09 -3.70 -12.69
N LEU A 167 7.50 -2.53 -12.95
CA LEU A 167 7.21 -1.53 -11.95
C LEU A 167 5.70 -1.22 -11.93
N TYR A 168 5.22 -0.80 -10.79
CA TYR A 168 3.83 -0.34 -10.63
C TYR A 168 3.73 0.66 -9.47
N GLY A 169 2.63 1.37 -9.44
CA GLY A 169 2.25 2.24 -8.34
C GLY A 169 0.79 2.63 -8.43
N TYR A 170 0.24 3.09 -7.32
CA TYR A 170 -1.11 3.62 -7.25
C TYR A 170 -1.07 5.08 -6.81
N ALA A 171 -1.86 5.93 -7.45
CA ALA A 171 -2.00 7.33 -7.09
C ALA A 171 -3.43 7.59 -6.57
N ARG A 172 -3.55 8.31 -5.44
CA ARG A 172 -4.87 8.76 -4.97
C ARG A 172 -5.41 9.85 -5.90
N LEU A 173 -6.70 9.79 -6.18
CA LEU A 173 -7.40 10.88 -6.88
C LEU A 173 -7.63 12.04 -5.90
N PRO A 174 -7.15 13.27 -6.19
CA PRO A 174 -7.14 14.36 -5.23
C PRO A 174 -8.52 14.96 -4.93
N TYR A 175 -9.53 14.63 -5.73
CA TYR A 175 -10.90 15.14 -5.63
C TYR A 175 -11.91 14.14 -5.04
N ILE A 176 -11.43 13.01 -4.52
CA ILE A 176 -12.25 12.00 -3.83
C ILE A 176 -12.25 12.28 -2.33
N ASP A 177 -13.41 12.21 -1.71
CA ASP A 177 -13.55 12.26 -0.25
C ASP A 177 -13.03 10.96 0.36
N TYR A 178 -11.97 11.08 1.13
CA TYR A 178 -11.38 9.97 1.87
C TYR A 178 -11.88 9.97 3.31
N ILE A 179 -11.78 8.81 3.98
CA ILE A 179 -12.11 8.71 5.41
C ILE A 179 -11.20 9.64 6.21
N GLU A 180 -11.81 10.60 6.90
CA GLU A 180 -11.14 11.56 7.77
C GLU A 180 -10.25 10.86 8.81
N PRO A 181 -9.28 11.56 9.41
CA PRO A 181 -8.40 10.96 10.40
C PRO A 181 -9.17 10.38 11.57
N ILE A 182 -8.95 9.11 11.87
CA ILE A 182 -9.47 8.42 13.06
C ILE A 182 -8.28 8.07 13.93
N LEU A 183 -8.01 8.91 14.93
CA LEU A 183 -6.85 8.72 15.80
C LEU A 183 -7.20 7.82 16.98
N SER A 184 -6.31 6.90 17.29
CA SER A 184 -6.39 6.05 18.47
C SER A 184 -5.02 5.95 19.14
N ALA A 185 -4.99 6.16 20.45
CA ALA A 185 -3.81 5.98 21.26
C ALA A 185 -3.63 4.50 21.62
N CYS A 186 -2.44 3.96 21.42
CA CYS A 186 -2.06 2.65 21.93
C CYS A 186 -1.80 2.72 23.45
N ALA A 187 -1.75 1.55 24.09
CA ALA A 187 -1.36 1.48 25.48
C ALA A 187 0.01 2.15 25.73
N PRO A 188 0.12 3.02 26.73
CA PRO A 188 1.38 3.70 27.03
C PRO A 188 2.44 2.72 27.52
N VAL A 189 3.68 2.93 27.09
CA VAL A 189 4.84 2.21 27.58
C VAL A 189 5.62 3.12 28.53
N PHE A 190 5.85 2.63 29.75
CA PHE A 190 6.59 3.36 30.77
C PHE A 190 8.00 2.79 30.92
N THR A 191 9.00 3.64 30.89
CA THR A 191 10.40 3.28 31.16
C THR A 191 10.95 4.16 32.25
N LYS A 192 11.77 3.57 33.16
CA LYS A 192 12.43 4.29 34.23
C LYS A 192 13.58 5.11 33.61
N SER A 193 13.58 6.41 33.82
CA SER A 193 14.63 7.33 33.34
C SER A 193 15.13 8.20 34.50
N GLY A 194 16.30 7.93 35.00
CA GLY A 194 16.86 8.65 36.14
C GLY A 194 15.95 8.61 37.37
N LYS A 195 15.50 9.79 37.86
CA LYS A 195 14.57 9.92 38.99
C LYS A 195 13.09 9.93 38.60
N GLY A 196 12.77 9.77 37.32
CA GLY A 196 11.43 9.87 36.78
C GLY A 196 10.99 8.65 35.96
N LEU A 197 9.81 8.78 35.39
CA LEU A 197 9.25 7.84 34.40
C LEU A 197 9.11 8.55 33.06
N GLU A 198 9.63 7.93 32.01
CA GLU A 198 9.33 8.30 30.63
C GLU A 198 8.10 7.52 30.16
N CYS A 199 7.11 8.23 29.61
CA CYS A 199 5.90 7.64 29.04
C CYS A 199 5.93 7.79 27.52
N LYS A 200 5.92 6.69 26.82
CA LYS A 200 5.78 6.64 25.35
C LYS A 200 4.38 6.21 24.97
N VAL A 201 3.71 7.02 24.14
CA VAL A 201 2.40 6.71 23.58
C VAL A 201 2.50 6.72 22.07
N GLU A 202 2.17 5.60 21.43
CA GLU A 202 1.99 5.54 19.99
C GLU A 202 0.56 5.97 19.64
N VAL A 203 0.40 6.90 18.71
CA VAL A 203 -0.90 7.29 18.17
C VAL A 203 -0.99 6.79 16.75
N ARG A 204 -2.02 6.01 16.43
CA ARG A 204 -2.29 5.47 15.10
C ARG A 204 -3.45 6.20 14.46
N ASN A 205 -3.33 6.43 13.15
CA ASN A 205 -4.41 6.96 12.34
C ASN A 205 -5.03 5.82 11.52
N PHE A 206 -6.30 5.53 11.75
CA PHE A 206 -7.08 4.54 11.02
C PHE A 206 -7.93 5.15 9.89
N GLY A 207 -7.86 6.47 9.70
CA GLY A 207 -8.42 7.14 8.54
C GLY A 207 -7.50 7.04 7.31
N GLN A 208 -7.96 7.59 6.22
CA GLN A 208 -7.26 7.58 4.93
C GLN A 208 -6.51 8.89 4.65
N VAL A 209 -6.77 9.92 5.44
CA VAL A 209 -6.17 11.25 5.32
C VAL A 209 -5.23 11.51 6.48
N GLY A 210 -4.13 12.22 6.23
CA GLY A 210 -3.19 12.64 7.28
C GLY A 210 -3.86 13.54 8.31
N SER A 211 -3.61 13.30 9.60
CA SER A 211 -4.10 14.17 10.66
C SER A 211 -3.36 15.51 10.68
N LYS A 212 -4.09 16.59 10.93
CA LYS A 212 -3.50 17.86 11.41
C LYS A 212 -2.96 17.65 12.83
N LYS A 213 -2.46 18.73 13.45
CA LYS A 213 -2.02 18.66 14.86
C LYS A 213 -3.11 18.06 15.74
N ALA A 214 -2.75 17.03 16.51
CA ALA A 214 -3.61 16.43 17.53
C ALA A 214 -2.98 16.65 18.91
N LEU A 215 -3.82 16.91 19.90
CA LEU A 215 -3.41 16.96 21.31
C LEU A 215 -3.49 15.56 21.89
N VAL A 216 -2.41 15.09 22.50
CA VAL A 216 -2.39 13.87 23.30
C VAL A 216 -2.30 14.29 24.75
N GLU A 217 -3.33 13.97 25.53
CA GLU A 217 -3.39 14.23 26.95
C GLU A 217 -3.13 12.91 27.71
N VAL A 218 -2.14 12.93 28.60
CA VAL A 218 -1.83 11.79 29.48
C VAL A 218 -2.23 12.18 30.90
N ALA A 219 -3.26 11.52 31.44
CA ALA A 219 -3.71 11.73 32.80
C ALA A 219 -3.33 10.55 33.69
N TYR A 220 -2.64 10.83 34.77
CA TYR A 220 -2.39 9.84 35.82
C TYR A 220 -3.53 9.89 36.87
N LYS A 221 -4.12 8.73 37.17
CA LYS A 221 -5.16 8.62 38.19
C LYS A 221 -4.65 7.77 39.35
N LYS A 222 -4.71 8.31 40.53
CA LYS A 222 -4.47 7.58 41.80
C LYS A 222 -5.77 7.56 42.60
N GLU A 223 -6.23 6.36 42.99
CA GLU A 223 -7.47 6.17 43.76
C GLU A 223 -8.70 6.88 43.12
N GLY A 224 -8.77 6.86 41.77
CA GLY A 224 -9.88 7.49 41.04
C GLY A 224 -9.79 9.01 40.88
N LYS A 225 -8.74 9.67 41.45
CA LYS A 225 -8.50 11.10 41.29
C LYS A 225 -7.39 11.35 40.27
N THR A 226 -7.63 12.27 39.35
CA THR A 226 -6.58 12.77 38.46
C THR A 226 -5.61 13.61 39.25
N ILE A 227 -4.31 13.33 39.13
CA ILE A 227 -3.22 14.07 39.77
C ILE A 227 -2.45 14.80 38.70
#